data_2e3646157255361b9c4f6a710b27f2c7
#
_entry.id   2e3646157255361b9c4f6a710b27f2c7
#
_cell.length_a   1.000
_cell.length_b   1.000
_cell.length_c   1.000
_cell.angle_alpha   90.00
_cell.angle_beta   90.00
_cell.angle_gamma   90.00
#
_symmetry.space_group_name_H-M   'P 1'
#
loop_
_entity.id
_entity.type
_entity.pdbx_description
1 polymer ?
#
loop_
_entity_poly.entity_id
_entity_poly.type
_entity_poly.pdbx_seq_one_letter_code
_entity_poly.pdbx_strand_id
1 'polypeptide(L)'
;MILCGFAYFDGGQVSLTHSVSAGLDYALVGPEHAWLHDTSRAEYVSATDAEALQATTLLARTEGIIPALESAHAVAEVVKRAPKMKKSDVIVVNVSGRGDKDIGILRKNLKLD
;
A
#
# COMPACT_ATOMS: atom_id res chain seq x y z
N MET A 1 8.67 5.14 -1.22
CA MET A 1 7.32 5.74 -1.18
C MET A 1 6.44 4.92 -2.10
N ILE A 2 5.33 4.46 -1.58
CA ILE A 2 4.45 3.56 -2.31
C ILE A 2 3.27 4.36 -2.78
N LEU A 3 2.97 4.27 -4.06
CA LEU A 3 1.72 4.73 -4.62
C LEU A 3 1.15 3.63 -5.48
N CYS A 4 0.03 3.10 -5.05
CA CYS A 4 -0.81 2.32 -5.92
C CYS A 4 -1.62 3.28 -6.78
N GLY A 5 -1.51 3.13 -8.08
CA GLY A 5 -2.41 3.76 -9.02
C GLY A 5 -1.79 4.85 -9.87
N PHE A 6 -1.11 4.45 -10.93
CA PHE A 6 -1.04 5.28 -12.12
C PHE A 6 -2.35 5.11 -12.87
N ALA A 7 -2.97 6.23 -13.27
CA ALA A 7 -4.08 6.15 -14.20
C ALA A 7 -3.57 5.61 -15.54
N TYR A 8 -4.03 4.45 -15.93
CA TYR A 8 -3.89 4.00 -17.30
C TYR A 8 -4.96 4.69 -18.13
N PHE A 9 -4.55 5.39 -19.17
CA PHE A 9 -5.45 5.93 -20.16
C PHE A 9 -5.58 4.93 -21.31
N ASP A 10 -6.78 4.49 -21.57
CA ASP A 10 -7.12 3.75 -22.77
C ASP A 10 -7.98 4.66 -23.65
N GLY A 11 -7.46 5.03 -24.81
CA GLY A 11 -8.16 5.92 -25.75
C GLY A 11 -8.55 7.30 -25.15
N GLY A 12 -7.80 7.80 -24.17
CA GLY A 12 -8.08 9.08 -23.50
C GLY A 12 -9.10 9.00 -22.36
N GLN A 13 -9.57 7.78 -22.03
CA GLN A 13 -10.45 7.54 -20.88
C GLN A 13 -9.67 6.99 -19.71
N VAL A 14 -10.09 7.35 -18.49
CA VAL A 14 -9.51 6.84 -17.25
C VAL A 14 -9.98 5.42 -17.02
N SER A 15 -9.04 4.49 -16.84
CA SER A 15 -9.36 3.11 -16.48
C SER A 15 -9.96 3.01 -15.08
N LEU A 16 -10.87 2.05 -14.89
CA LEU A 16 -11.41 1.77 -13.56
C LEU A 16 -10.32 1.25 -12.64
N THR A 17 -10.29 1.77 -11.44
CA THR A 17 -9.41 1.31 -10.36
C THR A 17 -10.13 0.34 -9.45
N HIS A 18 -9.37 -0.43 -8.69
CA HIS A 18 -9.87 -1.27 -7.62
C HIS A 18 -8.82 -1.41 -6.51
N SER A 19 -9.25 -1.29 -5.28
CA SER A 19 -8.43 -1.61 -4.11
C SER A 19 -9.32 -2.03 -2.95
N VAL A 20 -8.84 -2.96 -2.13
CA VAL A 20 -9.44 -3.29 -0.83
C VAL A 20 -9.40 -2.08 0.12
N SER A 21 -8.51 -1.14 -0.14
CA SER A 21 -8.37 0.12 0.58
C SER A 21 -9.06 1.24 -0.18
N ALA A 22 -10.09 1.83 0.41
CA ALA A 22 -10.83 2.94 -0.21
C ALA A 22 -9.94 4.16 -0.51
N GLY A 23 -8.92 4.42 0.31
CA GLY A 23 -8.00 5.54 0.12
C GLY A 23 -7.03 5.36 -1.05
N LEU A 24 -6.91 4.16 -1.62
CA LEU A 24 -6.06 3.85 -2.77
C LEU A 24 -6.86 3.58 -4.05
N ASP A 25 -8.17 3.63 -3.99
CA ASP A 25 -9.07 3.42 -5.13
C ASP A 25 -9.32 4.75 -5.88
N TYR A 26 -8.24 5.46 -6.19
CA TYR A 26 -8.26 6.70 -6.94
C TYR A 26 -7.53 6.53 -8.28
N ALA A 27 -8.16 7.01 -9.34
CA ALA A 27 -7.66 6.85 -10.69
C ALA A 27 -6.49 7.79 -11.06
N LEU A 28 -6.25 8.83 -10.27
CA LEU A 28 -5.28 9.88 -10.58
C LEU A 28 -4.38 10.18 -9.38
N VAL A 29 -3.13 10.52 -9.66
CA VAL A 29 -2.18 11.06 -8.68
C VAL A 29 -2.04 12.57 -8.86
N GLY A 30 -1.67 13.27 -7.78
CA GLY A 30 -1.39 14.70 -7.84
C GLY A 30 -0.16 15.03 -8.68
N PRO A 31 -0.04 16.27 -9.19
CA PRO A 31 1.05 16.68 -10.07
C PRO A 31 2.43 16.59 -9.42
N GLU A 32 2.54 16.74 -8.12
CA GLU A 32 3.80 16.58 -7.40
C GLU A 32 4.31 15.13 -7.49
N HIS A 33 3.45 14.15 -7.31
CA HIS A 33 3.81 12.74 -7.46
C HIS A 33 4.18 12.39 -8.90
N ALA A 34 3.46 12.91 -9.88
CA ALA A 34 3.81 12.76 -11.29
C ALA A 34 5.21 13.32 -11.57
N TRP A 35 5.50 14.51 -11.07
CA TRP A 35 6.82 15.14 -11.23
C TRP A 35 7.94 14.33 -10.53
N LEU A 36 7.71 13.82 -9.32
CA LEU A 36 8.69 12.98 -8.62
C LEU A 36 8.98 11.67 -9.37
N HIS A 37 7.95 11.10 -10.02
CA HIS A 37 8.11 9.95 -10.89
C HIS A 37 8.93 10.29 -12.14
N ASP A 38 8.54 11.32 -12.87
CA ASP A 38 9.16 11.69 -14.15
C ASP A 38 10.62 12.13 -14.00
N THR A 39 10.94 12.74 -12.87
CA THR A 39 12.32 13.11 -12.51
C THR A 39 13.11 12.00 -11.84
N SER A 40 12.53 10.80 -11.69
CA SER A 40 13.15 9.64 -11.00
C SER A 40 13.65 9.94 -9.58
N ARG A 41 13.04 10.93 -8.89
CA ARG A 41 13.35 11.26 -7.50
C ARG A 41 12.68 10.33 -6.50
N ALA A 42 11.64 9.63 -6.92
CA ALA A 42 10.97 8.60 -6.14
C ALA A 42 10.72 7.37 -7.01
N GLU A 43 10.90 6.20 -6.43
CA GLU A 43 10.49 4.93 -7.02
C GLU A 43 9.04 4.65 -6.64
N TYR A 44 8.20 4.36 -7.62
CA TYR A 44 6.81 4.00 -7.43
C TYR A 44 6.62 2.51 -7.67
N VAL A 45 6.02 1.85 -6.70
CA VAL A 45 5.81 0.40 -6.71
C VAL A 45 4.38 0.09 -6.32
N SER A 46 3.94 -1.13 -6.59
CA SER A 46 2.60 -1.59 -6.28
C SER A 46 2.62 -2.76 -5.29
N ALA A 47 1.57 -2.86 -4.51
CA ALA A 47 1.24 -4.04 -3.73
C ALA A 47 -0.21 -4.44 -4.03
N THR A 48 -0.46 -5.74 -4.07
CA THR A 48 -1.81 -6.27 -4.28
C THR A 48 -2.63 -6.25 -2.99
N ASP A 49 -3.95 -6.33 -3.11
CA ASP A 49 -4.86 -6.46 -1.96
C ASP A 49 -4.47 -7.63 -1.05
N ALA A 50 -4.12 -8.77 -1.64
CA ALA A 50 -3.69 -9.95 -0.89
C ALA A 50 -2.40 -9.69 -0.08
N GLU A 51 -1.41 -9.03 -0.67
CA GLU A 51 -0.18 -8.64 0.00
C GLU A 51 -0.44 -7.66 1.15
N ALA A 52 -1.32 -6.67 0.95
CA ALA A 52 -1.71 -5.72 1.98
C ALA A 52 -2.42 -6.39 3.16
N LEU A 53 -3.34 -7.32 2.90
CA LEU A 53 -4.02 -8.09 3.95
C LEU A 53 -3.06 -8.98 4.74
N GLN A 54 -2.11 -9.62 4.06
CA GLN A 54 -1.05 -10.40 4.73
C GLN A 54 -0.15 -9.51 5.58
N ALA A 55 0.25 -8.35 5.08
CA ALA A 55 1.06 -7.37 5.80
C ALA A 55 0.34 -6.84 7.05
N THR A 56 -0.97 -6.56 6.94
CA THR A 56 -1.80 -6.20 8.10
C THR A 56 -1.77 -7.29 9.16
N THR A 57 -1.97 -8.54 8.75
CA THR A 57 -1.95 -9.69 9.67
C THR A 57 -0.57 -9.87 10.32
N LEU A 58 0.50 -9.72 9.54
CA LEU A 58 1.86 -9.81 10.04
C LEU A 58 2.11 -8.75 11.11
N LEU A 59 1.86 -7.47 10.79
CA LEU A 59 2.11 -6.36 11.70
C LEU A 59 1.27 -6.48 12.99
N ALA A 60 0.02 -6.90 12.88
CA ALA A 60 -0.84 -7.12 14.03
C ALA A 60 -0.32 -8.23 14.94
N ARG A 61 0.23 -9.30 14.38
CA ARG A 61 0.77 -10.44 15.17
C ARG A 61 2.13 -10.17 15.77
N THR A 62 3.00 -9.43 15.09
CA THR A 62 4.38 -9.20 15.56
C THR A 62 4.49 -7.96 16.45
N GLU A 63 3.72 -6.91 16.14
CA GLU A 63 3.86 -5.60 16.80
C GLU A 63 2.60 -5.18 17.56
N GLY A 64 1.48 -5.91 17.43
CA GLY A 64 0.21 -5.52 18.04
C GLY A 64 -0.45 -4.30 17.37
N ILE A 65 -0.03 -3.95 16.16
CA ILE A 65 -0.51 -2.77 15.42
C ILE A 65 -1.43 -3.21 14.30
N ILE A 66 -2.65 -2.68 14.27
CA ILE A 66 -3.55 -2.83 13.12
C ILE A 66 -3.45 -1.55 12.30
N PRO A 67 -2.69 -1.55 11.20
CA PRO A 67 -2.54 -0.38 10.34
C PRO A 67 -3.80 -0.14 9.52
N ALA A 68 -4.01 1.09 9.06
CA ALA A 68 -4.94 1.31 7.96
C ALA A 68 -4.50 0.53 6.72
N LEU A 69 -5.45 0.05 5.91
CA LEU A 69 -5.14 -0.74 4.72
C LEU A 69 -4.27 0.03 3.72
N GLU A 70 -4.39 1.35 3.66
CA GLU A 70 -3.49 2.22 2.91
C GLU A 70 -2.03 2.03 3.34
N SER A 71 -1.77 2.10 4.64
CA SER A 71 -0.41 1.93 5.20
C SER A 71 0.08 0.49 5.11
N ALA A 72 -0.82 -0.48 5.10
CA ALA A 72 -0.47 -1.90 4.95
C ALA A 72 0.22 -2.19 3.60
N HIS A 73 -0.08 -1.44 2.55
CA HIS A 73 0.63 -1.55 1.27
C HIS A 73 2.11 -1.19 1.42
N ALA A 74 2.44 -0.19 2.25
CA ALA A 74 3.83 0.14 2.56
C ALA A 74 4.54 -1.00 3.31
N VAL A 75 3.86 -1.60 4.28
CA VAL A 75 4.39 -2.76 5.02
C VAL A 75 4.59 -3.96 4.10
N ALA A 76 3.66 -4.19 3.15
CA ALA A 76 3.79 -5.25 2.16
C ALA A 76 5.07 -5.10 1.31
N GLU A 77 5.40 -3.87 0.92
CA GLU A 77 6.65 -3.61 0.19
C GLU A 77 7.88 -3.86 1.06
N VAL A 78 7.84 -3.52 2.34
CA VAL A 78 8.93 -3.87 3.27
C VAL A 78 9.17 -5.36 3.32
N VAL A 79 8.11 -6.16 3.40
CA VAL A 79 8.21 -7.64 3.42
C VAL A 79 8.89 -8.16 2.15
N LYS A 80 8.67 -7.52 1.01
CA LYS A 80 9.31 -7.89 -0.27
C LYS A 80 10.77 -7.45 -0.36
N ARG A 81 11.12 -6.29 0.20
CA ARG A 81 12.47 -5.68 0.07
C ARG A 81 13.43 -6.12 1.15
N ALA A 82 13.01 -6.17 2.40
CA ALA A 82 13.87 -6.43 3.54
C ALA A 82 14.75 -7.70 3.40
N PRO A 83 14.24 -8.84 2.89
CA PRO A 83 15.07 -10.04 2.71
C PRO A 83 16.22 -9.87 1.72
N LYS A 84 16.17 -8.86 0.86
CA LYS A 84 17.17 -8.58 -0.17
C LYS A 84 18.20 -7.53 0.27
N MET A 85 18.00 -6.93 1.42
CA MET A 85 18.82 -5.86 1.96
C MET A 85 19.89 -6.40 2.90
N LYS A 86 20.93 -5.59 3.14
CA LYS A 86 21.96 -5.93 4.14
C LYS A 86 21.40 -5.75 5.54
N LYS A 87 21.90 -6.52 6.49
CA LYS A 87 21.49 -6.40 7.91
C LYS A 87 21.79 -5.04 8.54
N SER A 88 22.72 -4.29 7.95
CA SER A 88 23.06 -2.92 8.37
C SER A 88 22.14 -1.84 7.82
N ASP A 89 21.29 -2.18 6.84
CA ASP A 89 20.42 -1.21 6.19
C ASP A 89 19.21 -0.90 7.10
N VAL A 90 18.73 0.32 7.01
CA VAL A 90 17.58 0.79 7.79
C VAL A 90 16.43 1.12 6.85
N ILE A 91 15.25 0.61 7.17
CA ILE A 91 14.01 0.95 6.46
C ILE A 91 13.13 1.78 7.40
N VAL A 92 12.69 2.93 6.93
CA VAL A 92 11.69 3.75 7.62
C VAL A 92 10.37 3.62 6.89
N VAL A 93 9.33 3.21 7.61
CA VAL A 93 7.97 3.04 7.08
C VAL A 93 7.04 4.01 7.76
N ASN A 94 6.31 4.80 6.98
CA ASN A 94 5.27 5.65 7.52
C ASN A 94 3.96 4.88 7.64
N VAL A 95 3.54 4.59 8.86
CA VAL A 95 2.24 4.01 9.18
C VAL A 95 1.32 5.13 9.65
N SER A 96 0.73 5.83 8.71
CA SER A 96 0.03 7.11 8.91
C SER A 96 -1.42 6.98 9.36
N GLY A 97 -2.00 5.79 9.33
CA GLY A 97 -3.40 5.58 9.66
C GLY A 97 -3.63 4.39 10.56
N ARG A 98 -4.79 4.39 11.21
CA ARG A 98 -5.25 3.30 12.10
C ARG A 98 -6.26 2.40 11.37
N GLY A 99 -6.23 1.10 11.69
CA GLY A 99 -7.01 0.09 10.98
C GLY A 99 -8.40 -0.19 11.57
N ASP A 100 -8.80 0.48 12.64
CA ASP A 100 -10.12 0.27 13.25
C ASP A 100 -11.27 0.61 12.28
N LYS A 101 -11.07 1.57 11.38
CA LYS A 101 -12.01 1.87 10.30
C LYS A 101 -12.20 0.72 9.32
N ASP A 102 -11.20 -0.15 9.20
CA ASP A 102 -11.12 -1.21 8.19
C ASP A 102 -11.53 -2.59 8.74
N ILE A 103 -11.92 -2.69 10.02
CA ILE A 103 -12.25 -3.97 10.68
C ILE A 103 -13.31 -4.76 9.91
N GLY A 104 -14.35 -4.11 9.39
CA GLY A 104 -15.37 -4.76 8.57
C GLY A 104 -14.81 -5.41 7.31
N ILE A 105 -13.90 -4.72 6.64
CA ILE A 105 -13.20 -5.20 5.44
C ILE A 105 -12.26 -6.35 5.80
N LEU A 106 -11.49 -6.21 6.88
CA LEU A 106 -10.56 -7.22 7.38
C LEU A 106 -11.28 -8.51 7.76
N ARG A 107 -12.38 -8.43 8.52
CA ARG A 107 -13.19 -9.61 8.89
C ARG A 107 -13.68 -10.37 7.66
N LYS A 108 -14.23 -9.65 6.68
CA LYS A 108 -14.73 -10.24 5.44
C LYS A 108 -13.63 -10.94 4.63
N ASN A 109 -12.48 -10.28 4.43
CA ASN A 109 -11.42 -10.79 3.56
C ASN A 109 -10.53 -11.84 4.23
N LEU A 110 -10.30 -11.72 5.55
CA LEU A 110 -9.50 -12.69 6.32
C LEU A 110 -10.36 -13.82 6.90
N LYS A 111 -11.68 -13.81 6.67
CA LYS A 111 -12.63 -14.82 7.20
C LYS A 111 -12.49 -14.99 8.71
N LEU A 112 -12.39 -13.86 9.41
CA LEU A 112 -12.36 -13.84 10.87
C LEU A 112 -13.80 -13.88 11.38
N ASP A 113 -14.14 -14.93 12.08
CA ASP A 113 -15.44 -15.11 12.74
C ASP A 113 -15.58 -14.24 13.99
#